data_6a92612e54ccf9e827f951bdbeaf716d
#
_entry.id   6a92612e54ccf9e827f951bdbeaf716d
#
_cell.length_a   1.000
_cell.length_b   1.000
_cell.length_c   1.000
_cell.angle_alpha   90.00
_cell.angle_beta   90.00
_cell.angle_gamma   90.00
#
_symmetry.space_group_name_H-M   'P 1'
#
loop_
_entity.id
_entity.type
_entity.pdbx_description
1 polymer ?
#
loop_
_entity_poly.entity_id
_entity_poly.type
_entity_poly.pdbx_seq_one_letter_code
_entity_poly.pdbx_strand_id
1 'polypeptide(L)'
;MLSSWDDYPVHQVAEPIRHAGTSDRNFYDRYYFNLHGSSDELFMIMGLGQYPNLAVSDAFALVRRGTEHRVVRASRELVDRADTSVGPLRVEVIEPLQSVRVVLEPNEWNLSFDLRWDGAIPAFEEPRHYIRKHGRVLFDTMRFAQTGNWTGEIHLDDEVIAVTPDRWKGTRDRSWGVRPVGEAEAPGIHANDPSVSGMWNYAPMQFDDHSIIYIVQEPDEGERVMQEAVRVWNDPDRPAEWLGRPDSTHTFVPGTRIVESSVLSFPHAPGGPLEVAVTPLINSHIGIGTGYGLDADWKHGAYQGPLVVQGLSLDTEADQERFFGIVDAVARFETSEGDVGYGLHEYMFLGPYSRYGFTSFMDVP
;
A
#
# COMPACT_ATOMS: atom_id res chain seq x y z
N MET A 1 14.57 15.16 23.71
CA MET A 1 14.47 16.40 22.90
C MET A 1 13.01 16.56 22.52
N LEU A 2 12.43 17.74 22.68
CA LEU A 2 11.05 18.02 22.30
C LEU A 2 10.91 18.11 20.78
N SER A 3 9.73 17.75 20.29
CA SER A 3 9.26 17.91 18.91
C SER A 3 8.27 19.08 18.83
N SER A 4 8.03 19.65 17.67
CA SER A 4 6.99 20.66 17.47
C SER A 4 5.58 20.14 17.80
N TRP A 5 5.35 18.83 17.71
CA TRP A 5 4.09 18.20 18.10
C TRP A 5 3.84 18.18 19.62
N ASP A 6 4.89 18.37 20.46
CA ASP A 6 4.72 18.43 21.92
C ASP A 6 3.97 19.70 22.38
N ASP A 7 3.80 20.69 21.48
CA ASP A 7 2.96 21.88 21.74
C ASP A 7 1.44 21.61 21.55
N TYR A 8 1.07 20.45 20.98
CA TYR A 8 -0.31 20.05 20.78
C TYR A 8 -0.76 19.00 21.81
N PRO A 9 -2.05 18.96 22.21
CA PRO A 9 -2.55 18.01 23.21
C PRO A 9 -2.78 16.60 22.58
N VAL A 10 -1.73 16.02 22.00
CA VAL A 10 -1.77 14.72 21.26
C VAL A 10 -0.98 13.61 21.94
N HIS A 11 -0.42 13.87 23.14
CA HIS A 11 0.31 12.86 23.89
C HIS A 11 -0.60 11.72 24.33
N GLN A 12 -0.13 10.48 24.14
CA GLN A 12 -0.83 9.25 24.55
C GLN A 12 -0.10 8.51 25.67
N VAL A 13 1.14 8.89 25.95
CA VAL A 13 1.99 8.34 27.00
C VAL A 13 2.78 9.47 27.67
N ALA A 14 3.38 9.22 28.83
CA ALA A 14 4.16 10.22 29.58
C ALA A 14 5.58 10.40 28.99
N GLU A 15 5.65 10.56 27.67
CA GLU A 15 6.88 10.75 26.90
C GLU A 15 6.67 11.82 25.82
N PRO A 16 7.74 12.54 25.38
CA PRO A 16 7.66 13.39 24.19
C PRO A 16 7.23 12.61 22.95
N ILE A 17 6.56 13.28 22.00
CA ILE A 17 6.01 12.66 20.78
C ILE A 17 7.08 11.92 19.93
N ARG A 18 8.34 12.30 20.03
CA ARG A 18 9.44 11.59 19.35
C ARG A 18 9.55 10.11 19.75
N HIS A 19 9.11 9.74 20.95
CA HIS A 19 9.13 8.37 21.44
C HIS A 19 7.77 7.71 21.23
N ALA A 20 7.79 6.50 20.64
CA ALA A 20 6.59 5.69 20.53
C ALA A 20 6.16 5.16 21.92
N GLY A 21 4.88 4.90 22.13
CA GLY A 21 4.32 4.31 23.34
C GLY A 21 4.70 2.84 23.57
N THR A 22 5.62 2.31 22.76
CA THR A 22 6.15 0.95 22.82
C THR A 22 7.64 0.95 22.51
N SER A 23 8.38 0.01 23.08
CA SER A 23 9.78 -0.23 22.74
C SER A 23 9.98 -1.29 21.65
N ASP A 24 8.89 -1.77 21.04
CA ASP A 24 9.01 -2.73 19.94
C ASP A 24 9.72 -2.06 18.76
N ARG A 25 10.88 -2.64 18.34
CA ARG A 25 11.68 -2.11 17.23
C ARG A 25 10.92 -2.09 15.91
N ASN A 26 9.88 -2.89 15.78
CA ASN A 26 9.04 -3.00 14.60
C ASN A 26 7.90 -1.96 14.58
N PHE A 27 7.89 -1.00 15.52
CA PHE A 27 6.93 0.09 15.47
C PHE A 27 7.21 1.01 14.29
N TYR A 28 6.17 1.30 13.52
CA TYR A 28 6.23 2.13 12.33
C TYR A 28 5.02 3.08 12.25
N ASP A 29 5.15 4.08 11.38
CA ASP A 29 4.12 5.05 11.05
C ASP A 29 4.33 5.48 9.59
N ARG A 30 3.41 5.12 8.65
CA ARG A 30 3.63 5.24 7.21
C ARG A 30 2.49 5.88 6.46
N TYR A 31 2.87 6.56 5.35
CA TYR A 31 2.03 6.90 4.22
C TYR A 31 2.25 5.91 3.09
N TYR A 32 1.16 5.57 2.41
CA TYR A 32 1.13 4.94 1.09
C TYR A 32 0.22 5.74 0.18
N PHE A 33 0.62 5.89 -1.06
CA PHE A 33 -0.16 6.51 -2.12
C PHE A 33 0.03 5.74 -3.41
N ASN A 34 -1.01 5.67 -4.24
CA ASN A 34 -0.86 5.32 -5.62
C ASN A 34 -1.54 6.34 -6.53
N LEU A 35 -1.16 6.33 -7.81
CA LEU A 35 -1.66 7.23 -8.84
C LEU A 35 -1.71 6.50 -10.18
N HIS A 36 -2.84 6.61 -10.89
CA HIS A 36 -3.03 6.04 -12.21
C HIS A 36 -4.02 6.86 -13.06
N GLY A 37 -3.85 6.81 -14.38
CA GLY A 37 -4.75 7.46 -15.34
C GLY A 37 -5.95 6.61 -15.73
N SER A 38 -6.37 5.63 -14.89
CA SER A 38 -7.46 4.68 -15.19
C SER A 38 -7.20 3.87 -16.47
N SER A 39 -5.94 3.58 -16.76
CA SER A 39 -5.44 2.89 -17.95
C SER A 39 -4.19 2.06 -17.61
N ASP A 40 -3.62 1.40 -18.63
CA ASP A 40 -2.37 0.66 -18.59
C ASP A 40 -1.12 1.50 -18.93
N GLU A 41 -1.27 2.81 -19.10
CA GLU A 41 -0.19 3.67 -19.59
C GLU A 41 0.88 3.94 -18.53
N LEU A 42 0.45 4.26 -17.30
CA LEU A 42 1.35 4.62 -16.21
C LEU A 42 0.72 4.32 -14.85
N PHE A 43 1.51 3.73 -13.98
CA PHE A 43 1.17 3.53 -12.57
C PHE A 43 2.31 4.03 -11.68
N MET A 44 1.99 4.83 -10.68
CA MET A 44 2.96 5.29 -9.68
C MET A 44 2.53 4.84 -8.28
N ILE A 45 3.53 4.49 -7.47
CA ILE A 45 3.34 4.18 -6.06
C ILE A 45 4.36 5.00 -5.26
N MET A 46 3.90 5.65 -4.18
CA MET A 46 4.74 6.48 -3.34
C MET A 46 4.52 6.10 -1.87
N GLY A 47 5.59 6.16 -1.10
CA GLY A 47 5.51 5.89 0.33
C GLY A 47 6.53 6.69 1.12
N LEU A 48 6.16 7.01 2.37
CA LEU A 48 7.06 7.59 3.36
C LEU A 48 6.78 6.94 4.70
N GLY A 49 7.82 6.47 5.38
CA GLY A 49 7.73 5.81 6.67
C GLY A 49 8.64 6.42 7.73
N GLN A 50 8.17 6.38 8.96
CA GLN A 50 8.96 6.70 10.15
C GLN A 50 9.01 5.47 11.06
N TYR A 51 10.19 5.18 11.56
CA TYR A 51 10.50 4.05 12.44
C TYR A 51 11.20 4.57 13.70
N PRO A 52 10.42 5.11 14.69
CA PRO A 52 10.99 5.84 15.80
C PRO A 52 11.96 5.01 16.65
N ASN A 53 11.69 3.71 16.82
CA ASN A 53 12.52 2.81 17.63
C ASN A 53 13.77 2.29 16.89
N LEU A 54 13.89 2.61 15.59
CA LEU A 54 15.09 2.40 14.77
C LEU A 54 15.79 3.72 14.44
N ALA A 55 15.18 4.87 14.82
CA ALA A 55 15.65 6.22 14.51
C ALA A 55 15.83 6.46 13.00
N VAL A 56 14.97 5.88 12.15
CA VAL A 56 15.04 5.95 10.68
C VAL A 56 13.75 6.50 10.11
N SER A 57 13.86 7.28 9.05
CA SER A 57 12.77 7.62 8.14
C SER A 57 13.18 7.24 6.72
N ASP A 58 12.28 6.63 5.96
CA ASP A 58 12.49 6.27 4.57
C ASP A 58 11.36 6.73 3.67
N ALA A 59 11.64 6.82 2.37
CA ALA A 59 10.65 7.15 1.36
C ALA A 59 11.01 6.53 0.02
N PHE A 60 10.01 6.34 -0.82
CA PHE A 60 10.20 5.92 -2.20
C PHE A 60 9.14 6.49 -3.13
N ALA A 61 9.49 6.59 -4.40
CA ALA A 61 8.58 6.77 -5.52
C ALA A 61 8.91 5.74 -6.58
N LEU A 62 7.91 4.95 -6.99
CA LEU A 62 8.01 3.92 -8.01
C LEU A 62 7.14 4.32 -9.19
N VAL A 63 7.68 4.22 -10.40
CA VAL A 63 6.96 4.36 -11.66
C VAL A 63 7.01 3.04 -12.41
N ARG A 64 5.85 2.60 -12.88
CA ARG A 64 5.66 1.47 -13.79
C ARG A 64 5.08 1.97 -15.09
N ARG A 65 5.84 1.86 -16.20
CA ARG A 65 5.42 2.30 -17.54
C ARG A 65 5.98 1.35 -18.61
N GLY A 66 5.11 0.78 -19.44
CA GLY A 66 5.52 -0.25 -20.39
C GLY A 66 6.19 -1.44 -19.67
N THR A 67 7.45 -1.76 -19.94
CA THR A 67 8.25 -2.75 -19.20
C THR A 67 9.11 -2.12 -18.11
N GLU A 68 9.20 -0.81 -18.05
CA GLU A 68 10.03 -0.12 -17.07
C GLU A 68 9.43 -0.17 -15.66
N HIS A 69 10.29 -0.48 -14.68
CA HIS A 69 10.06 -0.39 -13.25
C HIS A 69 11.16 0.48 -12.65
N ARG A 70 10.90 1.77 -12.47
CA ARG A 70 11.86 2.76 -11.95
C ARG A 70 11.49 3.16 -10.55
N VAL A 71 12.48 3.16 -9.65
CA VAL A 71 12.33 3.55 -8.26
C VAL A 71 13.34 4.63 -7.91
N VAL A 72 12.89 5.68 -7.25
CA VAL A 72 13.73 6.62 -6.50
C VAL A 72 13.43 6.39 -5.02
N ARG A 73 14.45 6.07 -4.23
CA ARG A 73 14.33 5.75 -2.80
C ARG A 73 15.28 6.55 -1.96
N ALA A 74 14.88 6.87 -0.76
CA ALA A 74 15.68 7.63 0.18
C ALA A 74 15.53 7.13 1.60
N SER A 75 16.59 7.22 2.40
CA SER A 75 16.59 6.92 3.83
C SER A 75 17.40 7.98 4.57
N ARG A 76 16.93 8.38 5.74
CA ARG A 76 17.66 9.29 6.61
C ARG A 76 17.48 8.95 8.09
N GLU A 77 18.33 9.53 8.90
CA GLU A 77 18.12 9.56 10.35
C GLU A 77 16.83 10.32 10.70
N LEU A 78 16.00 9.74 11.57
CA LEU A 78 14.78 10.34 12.08
C LEU A 78 15.10 11.20 13.32
N VAL A 79 15.04 12.51 13.15
CA VAL A 79 15.27 13.49 14.24
C VAL A 79 13.97 14.02 14.81
N ASP A 80 13.07 14.50 13.96
CA ASP A 80 11.76 15.02 14.32
C ASP A 80 10.66 14.28 13.56
N ARG A 81 9.67 13.74 14.26
CA ARG A 81 8.53 13.05 13.67
C ARG A 81 7.56 13.96 12.93
N ALA A 82 7.60 15.27 13.20
CA ALA A 82 6.83 16.25 12.44
C ALA A 82 7.43 16.55 11.05
N ASP A 83 8.73 16.21 10.85
CA ASP A 83 9.38 16.35 9.54
C ASP A 83 9.06 15.13 8.65
N THR A 84 8.18 15.34 7.69
CA THR A 84 7.73 14.36 6.69
C THR A 84 8.47 14.50 5.36
N SER A 85 9.75 14.84 5.40
CA SER A 85 10.66 14.87 4.25
C SER A 85 11.76 13.81 4.38
N VAL A 86 12.13 13.17 3.28
CA VAL A 86 13.27 12.25 3.21
C VAL A 86 14.00 12.46 1.89
N GLY A 87 15.15 13.12 1.93
CA GLY A 87 15.88 13.50 0.71
C GLY A 87 15.00 14.37 -0.19
N PRO A 88 14.84 14.01 -1.47
CA PRO A 88 14.05 14.79 -2.42
C PRO A 88 12.53 14.58 -2.28
N LEU A 89 12.09 13.62 -1.47
CA LEU A 89 10.67 13.29 -1.32
C LEU A 89 10.10 13.90 -0.03
N ARG A 90 8.90 14.50 -0.12
CA ARG A 90 8.16 15.01 1.02
C ARG A 90 6.65 14.85 0.87
N VAL A 91 5.97 14.75 2.01
CA VAL A 91 4.50 14.75 2.13
C VAL A 91 4.08 15.93 2.98
N GLU A 92 3.20 16.77 2.46
CA GLU A 92 2.65 17.94 3.14
C GLU A 92 1.14 17.71 3.37
N VAL A 93 0.69 17.75 4.62
CA VAL A 93 -0.75 17.70 4.94
C VAL A 93 -1.30 19.11 4.75
N ILE A 94 -2.15 19.30 3.72
CA ILE A 94 -2.82 20.58 3.44
C ILE A 94 -4.06 20.70 4.32
N GLU A 95 -4.92 19.69 4.28
CA GLU A 95 -6.10 19.58 5.12
C GLU A 95 -6.19 18.16 5.66
N PRO A 96 -6.15 17.96 6.99
CA PRO A 96 -6.16 16.63 7.58
C PRO A 96 -7.35 15.78 7.11
N LEU A 97 -7.09 14.52 6.76
CA LEU A 97 -8.05 13.55 6.25
C LEU A 97 -8.74 13.94 4.92
N GLN A 98 -8.35 15.04 4.30
CA GLN A 98 -8.97 15.54 3.06
C GLN A 98 -7.96 15.75 1.95
N SER A 99 -6.87 16.48 2.19
CA SER A 99 -5.95 16.90 1.13
C SER A 99 -4.50 16.82 1.56
N VAL A 100 -3.64 16.27 0.68
CA VAL A 100 -2.20 16.22 0.88
C VAL A 100 -1.47 16.59 -0.41
N ARG A 101 -0.24 17.09 -0.28
CA ARG A 101 0.68 17.29 -1.39
C ARG A 101 1.86 16.35 -1.25
N VAL A 102 2.23 15.70 -2.34
CA VAL A 102 3.38 14.81 -2.42
C VAL A 102 4.33 15.32 -3.48
N VAL A 103 5.56 15.55 -3.10
CA VAL A 103 6.58 16.14 -3.98
C VAL A 103 7.80 15.25 -4.04
N LEU A 104 8.28 15.01 -5.23
CA LEU A 104 9.62 14.50 -5.51
C LEU A 104 10.38 15.58 -6.30
N GLU A 105 11.39 16.17 -5.69
CA GLU A 105 12.22 17.17 -6.33
C GLU A 105 13.00 16.59 -7.51
N PRO A 106 13.40 17.42 -8.52
CA PRO A 106 14.25 16.99 -9.60
C PRO A 106 15.51 16.29 -9.12
N ASN A 107 15.88 15.19 -9.77
CA ASN A 107 16.98 14.32 -9.37
C ASN A 107 17.65 13.68 -10.59
N GLU A 108 18.73 12.95 -10.38
CA GLU A 108 19.53 12.33 -11.45
C GLU A 108 18.86 11.14 -12.14
N TRP A 109 17.72 10.65 -11.62
CA TRP A 109 16.95 9.53 -12.21
C TRP A 109 15.81 10.00 -13.11
N ASN A 110 15.73 11.28 -13.45
CA ASN A 110 14.77 11.89 -14.37
C ASN A 110 13.31 11.56 -14.01
N LEU A 111 12.99 11.51 -12.73
CA LEU A 111 11.65 11.39 -12.20
C LEU A 111 11.45 12.47 -11.16
N SER A 112 10.52 13.39 -11.40
CA SER A 112 10.09 14.36 -10.39
C SER A 112 8.60 14.65 -10.54
N PHE A 113 7.98 15.15 -9.48
CA PHE A 113 6.57 15.51 -9.52
C PHE A 113 6.20 16.47 -8.39
N ASP A 114 5.14 17.19 -8.62
CA ASP A 114 4.44 18.02 -7.65
C ASP A 114 2.95 17.74 -7.78
N LEU A 115 2.44 16.95 -6.83
CA LEU A 115 1.12 16.36 -6.91
C LEU A 115 0.30 16.68 -5.66
N ARG A 116 -0.92 17.14 -5.87
CA ARG A 116 -1.94 17.27 -4.83
C ARG A 116 -2.95 16.16 -4.97
N TRP A 117 -3.25 15.51 -3.87
CA TRP A 117 -4.28 14.51 -3.73
C TRP A 117 -5.45 15.04 -2.90
N ASP A 118 -6.67 14.89 -3.38
CA ASP A 118 -7.90 15.24 -2.69
C ASP A 118 -8.80 14.01 -2.58
N GLY A 119 -9.31 13.72 -1.35
CA GLY A 119 -10.16 12.58 -1.07
C GLY A 119 -11.51 12.66 -1.79
N ALA A 120 -11.93 11.59 -2.45
CA ALA A 120 -13.27 11.44 -3.02
C ALA A 120 -14.28 10.96 -1.99
N ILE A 121 -13.83 10.19 -1.01
CA ILE A 121 -14.63 9.70 0.12
C ILE A 121 -14.04 10.17 1.45
N PRO A 122 -14.81 10.20 2.56
CA PRO A 122 -14.26 10.30 3.90
C PRO A 122 -13.23 9.21 4.18
N ALA A 123 -12.22 9.51 5.01
CA ALA A 123 -11.26 8.50 5.43
C ALA A 123 -11.98 7.38 6.19
N PHE A 124 -11.79 6.14 5.75
CA PHE A 124 -12.40 4.97 6.35
C PHE A 124 -11.38 4.23 7.21
N GLU A 125 -11.70 4.05 8.51
CA GLU A 125 -10.89 3.29 9.45
C GLU A 125 -11.12 1.79 9.21
N GLU A 126 -10.05 1.08 8.84
CA GLU A 126 -10.09 -0.35 8.63
C GLU A 126 -10.00 -1.14 9.95
N PRO A 127 -10.42 -2.41 9.96
CA PRO A 127 -10.27 -3.27 11.13
C PRO A 127 -8.82 -3.37 11.58
N ARG A 128 -8.61 -3.41 12.91
CA ARG A 128 -7.29 -3.66 13.48
C ARG A 128 -6.73 -5.00 12.98
N HIS A 129 -5.56 -4.97 12.36
CA HIS A 129 -4.86 -6.16 11.94
C HIS A 129 -4.00 -6.66 13.09
N TYR A 130 -4.38 -7.81 13.67
CA TYR A 130 -3.70 -8.37 14.83
C TYR A 130 -3.35 -9.84 14.62
N ILE A 131 -2.05 -10.15 14.67
CA ILE A 131 -1.54 -11.52 14.58
C ILE A 131 -0.56 -11.74 15.74
N ARG A 132 -0.85 -12.77 16.54
CA ARG A 132 0.04 -13.27 17.60
C ARG A 132 0.43 -14.71 17.32
N LYS A 133 1.74 -15.00 17.33
CA LYS A 133 2.26 -16.35 17.12
C LYS A 133 3.34 -16.65 18.17
N HIS A 134 3.29 -17.84 18.78
CA HIS A 134 4.23 -18.25 19.84
C HIS A 134 4.44 -17.21 20.94
N GLY A 135 3.35 -16.55 21.38
CA GLY A 135 3.42 -15.54 22.43
C GLY A 135 3.89 -14.15 21.98
N ARG A 136 4.38 -13.99 20.74
CA ARG A 136 4.82 -12.71 20.18
C ARG A 136 3.76 -12.11 19.29
N VAL A 137 3.59 -10.80 19.41
CA VAL A 137 2.81 -10.01 18.45
C VAL A 137 3.65 -9.78 17.20
N LEU A 138 3.18 -10.29 16.06
CA LEU A 138 3.80 -10.09 14.75
C LEU A 138 3.20 -8.90 14.02
N PHE A 139 1.88 -8.75 14.11
CA PHE A 139 1.15 -7.60 13.59
C PHE A 139 0.23 -7.06 14.68
N ASP A 140 0.24 -5.77 14.85
CA ASP A 140 -0.70 -5.00 15.65
C ASP A 140 -0.79 -3.61 15.01
N THR A 141 -1.60 -3.50 13.97
CA THR A 141 -1.64 -2.30 13.14
C THR A 141 -3.04 -1.77 12.96
N MET A 142 -3.13 -0.46 12.94
CA MET A 142 -4.31 0.29 12.50
C MET A 142 -4.00 0.95 11.16
N ARG A 143 -5.05 1.09 10.34
CA ARG A 143 -4.97 1.76 9.05
C ARG A 143 -6.27 2.49 8.76
N PHE A 144 -6.18 3.64 8.10
CA PHE A 144 -7.31 4.16 7.34
C PHE A 144 -6.98 4.15 5.85
N ALA A 145 -8.00 3.95 5.02
CA ALA A 145 -7.91 4.03 3.58
C ALA A 145 -8.84 5.09 3.02
N GLN A 146 -8.49 5.59 1.85
CA GLN A 146 -9.27 6.62 1.17
C GLN A 146 -8.96 6.58 -0.33
N THR A 147 -10.00 6.59 -1.17
CA THR A 147 -9.85 6.85 -2.61
C THR A 147 -9.94 8.35 -2.89
N GLY A 148 -9.34 8.78 -3.97
CA GLY A 148 -9.31 10.20 -4.31
C GLY A 148 -8.76 10.46 -5.70
N ASN A 149 -8.56 11.75 -5.99
CA ASN A 149 -8.12 12.23 -7.29
C ASN A 149 -6.86 13.06 -7.15
N TRP A 150 -6.02 13.02 -8.20
CA TRP A 150 -4.77 13.74 -8.26
C TRP A 150 -4.81 14.93 -9.20
N THR A 151 -4.08 15.98 -8.83
CA THR A 151 -3.81 17.14 -9.69
C THR A 151 -2.34 17.51 -9.60
N GLY A 152 -1.76 18.06 -10.66
CA GLY A 152 -0.39 18.53 -10.70
C GLY A 152 0.35 18.10 -11.96
N GLU A 153 1.63 17.85 -11.85
CA GLU A 153 2.50 17.49 -12.96
C GLU A 153 3.50 16.40 -12.55
N ILE A 154 3.77 15.48 -13.50
CA ILE A 154 4.83 14.49 -13.42
C ILE A 154 5.83 14.80 -14.53
N HIS A 155 7.10 14.85 -14.17
CA HIS A 155 8.21 14.95 -15.13
C HIS A 155 8.91 13.58 -15.14
N LEU A 156 8.84 12.92 -16.28
CA LEU A 156 9.45 11.60 -16.51
C LEU A 156 10.30 11.67 -17.77
N ASP A 157 11.62 11.58 -17.61
CA ASP A 157 12.60 11.87 -18.65
C ASP A 157 12.40 13.26 -19.25
N ASP A 158 12.16 13.35 -20.56
CA ASP A 158 11.89 14.63 -21.27
C ASP A 158 10.39 14.96 -21.37
N GLU A 159 9.52 14.14 -20.79
CA GLU A 159 8.06 14.31 -20.86
C GLU A 159 7.51 15.01 -19.62
N VAL A 160 6.59 15.92 -19.83
CA VAL A 160 5.77 16.54 -18.79
C VAL A 160 4.34 16.03 -18.93
N ILE A 161 3.88 15.29 -17.92
CA ILE A 161 2.55 14.69 -17.89
C ILE A 161 1.65 15.53 -16.99
N ALA A 162 0.64 16.16 -17.57
CA ALA A 162 -0.38 16.88 -16.80
C ALA A 162 -1.31 15.90 -16.09
N VAL A 163 -1.47 16.07 -14.79
CA VAL A 163 -2.33 15.28 -13.93
C VAL A 163 -3.59 16.06 -13.61
N THR A 164 -4.74 15.56 -14.07
CA THR A 164 -6.06 16.22 -13.92
C THR A 164 -7.03 15.30 -13.17
N PRO A 165 -7.92 15.84 -12.30
CA PRO A 165 -8.70 15.05 -11.36
C PRO A 165 -9.82 14.22 -12.01
N ASP A 166 -10.21 14.55 -13.24
CA ASP A 166 -11.19 13.82 -14.04
C ASP A 166 -10.64 12.47 -14.53
N ARG A 167 -9.33 12.39 -14.77
CA ARG A 167 -8.65 11.20 -15.28
C ARG A 167 -7.83 10.46 -14.21
N TRP A 168 -7.11 11.23 -13.38
CA TRP A 168 -6.09 10.67 -12.49
C TRP A 168 -6.67 10.39 -11.10
N LYS A 169 -6.78 9.11 -10.81
CA LYS A 169 -7.31 8.57 -9.56
C LYS A 169 -6.20 7.91 -8.75
N GLY A 170 -6.52 7.57 -7.52
CA GLY A 170 -5.64 6.78 -6.69
C GLY A 170 -6.20 6.51 -5.31
N THR A 171 -5.43 5.76 -4.54
CA THR A 171 -5.72 5.42 -3.17
C THR A 171 -4.61 5.94 -2.28
N ARG A 172 -4.95 6.39 -1.09
CA ARG A 172 -3.98 6.52 -0.02
C ARG A 172 -4.37 5.66 1.16
N ASP A 173 -3.39 5.16 1.87
CA ASP A 173 -3.55 4.70 3.23
C ASP A 173 -2.55 5.38 4.17
N ARG A 174 -2.91 5.34 5.43
CA ARG A 174 -2.08 5.74 6.54
C ARG A 174 -2.14 4.62 7.56
N SER A 175 -1.00 4.00 7.82
CA SER A 175 -0.94 2.87 8.75
C SER A 175 0.14 3.08 9.81
N TRP A 176 -0.13 2.59 11.02
CA TRP A 176 0.78 2.67 12.15
C TRP A 176 0.61 1.46 13.07
N GLY A 177 1.63 1.19 13.87
CA GLY A 177 1.64 0.09 14.83
C GLY A 177 2.88 -0.78 14.70
N VAL A 178 2.72 -2.08 14.91
CA VAL A 178 3.81 -3.06 14.88
C VAL A 178 3.63 -4.01 13.70
N ARG A 179 4.66 -4.13 12.86
CA ARG A 179 4.79 -5.15 11.81
C ARG A 179 6.26 -5.41 11.54
N PRO A 180 6.66 -6.58 10.98
CA PRO A 180 8.06 -6.83 10.64
C PRO A 180 8.64 -5.74 9.74
N VAL A 181 9.73 -5.08 10.18
CA VAL A 181 10.44 -4.02 9.45
C VAL A 181 11.95 -4.13 9.71
N GLY A 182 12.76 -3.51 8.85
CA GLY A 182 14.19 -3.31 9.05
C GLY A 182 14.99 -4.60 9.20
N GLU A 183 15.68 -4.73 10.33
CA GLU A 183 16.59 -5.84 10.61
C GLU A 183 15.87 -7.18 10.75
N ALA A 184 16.57 -8.25 10.38
CA ALA A 184 16.08 -9.60 10.58
C ALA A 184 15.81 -9.89 12.07
N GLU A 185 14.83 -10.75 12.33
CA GLU A 185 14.53 -11.21 13.67
C GLU A 185 15.70 -12.00 14.28
N ALA A 186 15.85 -11.91 15.62
CA ALA A 186 16.81 -12.71 16.32
C ALA A 186 16.51 -14.21 16.16
N PRO A 187 17.54 -15.07 16.09
CA PRO A 187 17.35 -16.52 16.01
C PRO A 187 16.46 -17.03 17.15
N GLY A 188 15.50 -17.89 16.81
CA GLY A 188 14.55 -18.49 17.74
C GLY A 188 13.48 -19.22 16.94
N ILE A 189 12.36 -19.60 17.59
CA ILE A 189 11.29 -20.35 16.93
C ILE A 189 10.66 -19.59 15.75
N HIS A 190 10.76 -18.25 15.73
CA HIS A 190 10.25 -17.41 14.67
C HIS A 190 11.22 -17.17 13.51
N ALA A 191 12.47 -17.64 13.60
CA ALA A 191 13.52 -17.33 12.62
C ALA A 191 13.16 -17.75 11.19
N ASN A 192 12.37 -18.81 11.04
CA ASN A 192 11.96 -19.37 9.75
C ASN A 192 10.46 -19.20 9.47
N ASP A 193 9.73 -18.48 10.32
CA ASP A 193 8.32 -18.26 10.10
C ASP A 193 8.13 -17.17 9.03
N PRO A 194 7.39 -17.45 7.95
CA PRO A 194 7.01 -16.38 7.04
C PRO A 194 6.10 -15.39 7.81
N SER A 195 6.39 -14.10 7.69
CA SER A 195 5.56 -13.05 8.29
C SER A 195 4.16 -12.98 7.66
N VAL A 196 4.08 -13.36 6.38
CA VAL A 196 2.82 -13.44 5.62
C VAL A 196 2.86 -14.70 4.75
N SER A 197 1.78 -15.48 4.76
CA SER A 197 1.56 -16.64 3.88
C SER A 197 0.10 -16.73 3.51
N GLY A 198 -0.23 -17.53 2.48
CA GLY A 198 -1.57 -17.66 1.94
C GLY A 198 -1.96 -16.51 1.01
N MET A 199 -3.21 -16.09 1.09
CA MET A 199 -3.76 -15.03 0.27
C MET A 199 -3.84 -13.71 1.05
N TRP A 200 -3.33 -12.66 0.43
CA TRP A 200 -3.66 -11.27 0.72
C TRP A 200 -4.39 -10.70 -0.50
N ASN A 201 -5.53 -10.04 -0.28
CA ASN A 201 -6.30 -9.40 -1.33
C ASN A 201 -6.92 -8.11 -0.80
N TYR A 202 -6.58 -6.99 -1.42
CA TYR A 202 -7.00 -5.66 -1.04
C TYR A 202 -7.41 -4.86 -2.28
N ALA A 203 -8.60 -4.28 -2.25
CA ALA A 203 -9.09 -3.52 -3.38
C ALA A 203 -9.95 -2.33 -2.95
N PRO A 204 -9.38 -1.13 -2.84
CA PRO A 204 -10.11 0.13 -2.83
C PRO A 204 -10.53 0.47 -4.27
N MET A 205 -11.82 0.43 -4.52
CA MET A 205 -12.46 0.61 -5.83
C MET A 205 -13.22 1.92 -5.85
N GLN A 206 -12.88 2.86 -6.72
CA GLN A 206 -13.52 4.16 -6.85
C GLN A 206 -14.52 4.15 -8.01
N PHE A 207 -15.79 4.35 -7.70
CA PHE A 207 -16.89 4.57 -8.63
C PHE A 207 -17.27 6.07 -8.66
N ASP A 208 -18.32 6.44 -9.37
CA ASP A 208 -18.69 7.85 -9.56
C ASP A 208 -19.19 8.52 -8.28
N ASP A 209 -20.01 7.85 -7.45
CA ASP A 209 -20.63 8.42 -6.26
C ASP A 209 -20.24 7.73 -4.95
N HIS A 210 -19.45 6.66 -5.03
CA HIS A 210 -18.99 5.89 -3.87
C HIS A 210 -17.68 5.16 -4.14
N SER A 211 -17.15 4.56 -3.09
CA SER A 211 -16.07 3.58 -3.20
C SER A 211 -16.39 2.33 -2.41
N ILE A 212 -15.87 1.20 -2.86
CA ILE A 212 -15.89 -0.04 -2.09
C ILE A 212 -14.47 -0.28 -1.57
N ILE A 213 -14.34 -0.42 -0.25
CA ILE A 213 -13.09 -0.84 0.40
C ILE A 213 -13.23 -2.32 0.73
N TYR A 214 -12.39 -3.13 0.10
CA TYR A 214 -12.37 -4.57 0.27
C TYR A 214 -11.00 -5.03 0.75
N ILE A 215 -10.97 -5.90 1.76
CA ILE A 215 -9.74 -6.52 2.24
C ILE A 215 -10.05 -7.93 2.75
N VAL A 216 -9.19 -8.89 2.39
CA VAL A 216 -9.17 -10.25 2.95
C VAL A 216 -7.73 -10.70 3.09
N GLN A 217 -7.38 -11.20 4.28
CA GLN A 217 -6.19 -12.00 4.51
C GLN A 217 -6.57 -13.37 5.01
N GLU A 218 -6.07 -14.39 4.32
CA GLU A 218 -6.43 -15.78 4.53
C GLU A 218 -5.16 -16.65 4.42
N PRO A 219 -4.57 -17.07 5.55
CA PRO A 219 -3.36 -17.92 5.55
C PRO A 219 -3.56 -19.26 4.85
N ASP A 220 -4.74 -19.85 4.95
CA ASP A 220 -5.21 -20.99 4.15
C ASP A 220 -6.73 -20.86 3.97
N GLU A 221 -7.29 -21.64 3.04
CA GLU A 221 -8.71 -21.58 2.70
C GLU A 221 -9.61 -21.67 3.95
N GLY A 222 -10.45 -20.65 4.12
CA GLY A 222 -11.39 -20.53 5.24
C GLY A 222 -10.81 -19.98 6.54
N GLU A 223 -9.50 -19.84 6.69
CA GLU A 223 -8.81 -19.32 7.87
C GLU A 223 -8.57 -17.81 7.78
N ARG A 224 -9.62 -17.00 7.88
CA ARG A 224 -9.51 -15.55 7.76
C ARG A 224 -9.00 -14.90 9.03
N VAL A 225 -7.88 -14.19 8.92
CA VAL A 225 -7.31 -13.37 10.00
C VAL A 225 -7.70 -11.89 9.89
N MET A 226 -8.10 -11.45 8.70
CA MET A 226 -8.62 -10.12 8.45
C MET A 226 -9.63 -10.14 7.31
N GLN A 227 -10.72 -9.39 7.45
CA GLN A 227 -11.67 -9.17 6.38
C GLN A 227 -12.46 -7.89 6.60
N GLU A 228 -12.74 -7.17 5.53
CA GLU A 228 -13.66 -6.05 5.48
C GLU A 228 -14.23 -5.92 4.07
N ALA A 229 -15.47 -5.49 3.99
CA ALA A 229 -16.11 -5.08 2.76
C ALA A 229 -17.13 -3.99 3.07
N VAL A 230 -16.84 -2.76 2.66
CA VAL A 230 -17.68 -1.61 2.97
C VAL A 230 -17.82 -0.70 1.77
N ARG A 231 -19.05 -0.20 1.55
CA ARG A 231 -19.32 0.89 0.61
C ARG A 231 -19.30 2.20 1.37
N VAL A 232 -18.45 3.12 0.92
CA VAL A 232 -18.30 4.46 1.48
C VAL A 232 -18.68 5.47 0.41
N TRP A 233 -19.59 6.38 0.75
CA TRP A 233 -20.16 7.35 -0.20
C TRP A 233 -19.30 8.60 -0.29
N ASN A 234 -19.31 9.26 -1.46
CA ASN A 234 -18.68 10.56 -1.64
C ASN A 234 -19.37 11.64 -0.77
N ASP A 235 -20.66 11.46 -0.50
CA ASP A 235 -21.41 12.28 0.44
C ASP A 235 -21.03 11.91 1.89
N PRO A 236 -20.35 12.81 2.64
CA PRO A 236 -19.90 12.53 4.00
C PRO A 236 -21.04 12.36 5.02
N ASP A 237 -22.23 12.85 4.71
CA ASP A 237 -23.41 12.72 5.58
C ASP A 237 -24.09 11.35 5.40
N ARG A 238 -23.76 10.63 4.35
CA ARG A 238 -24.29 9.28 4.12
C ARG A 238 -23.45 8.24 4.85
N PRO A 239 -24.04 7.42 5.75
CA PRO A 239 -23.30 6.42 6.49
C PRO A 239 -22.73 5.34 5.56
N ALA A 240 -21.55 4.84 5.89
CA ALA A 240 -20.96 3.70 5.21
C ALA A 240 -21.83 2.45 5.38
N GLU A 241 -21.86 1.59 4.36
CA GLU A 241 -22.66 0.37 4.33
C GLU A 241 -21.76 -0.86 4.34
N TRP A 242 -21.89 -1.68 5.37
CA TRP A 242 -21.21 -2.96 5.39
C TRP A 242 -21.82 -3.93 4.37
N LEU A 243 -20.99 -4.50 3.48
CA LEU A 243 -21.43 -5.39 2.39
C LEU A 243 -21.50 -6.87 2.80
N GLY A 244 -21.29 -7.17 4.07
CA GLY A 244 -21.28 -8.53 4.58
C GLY A 244 -19.91 -9.21 4.42
N ARG A 245 -19.86 -10.50 4.71
CA ARG A 245 -18.66 -11.31 4.54
C ARG A 245 -18.37 -11.50 3.06
N PRO A 246 -17.23 -10.97 2.55
CA PRO A 246 -16.90 -11.10 1.15
C PRO A 246 -16.36 -12.49 0.82
N ASP A 247 -16.40 -12.87 -0.46
CA ASP A 247 -15.61 -13.97 -1.03
C ASP A 247 -14.93 -13.49 -2.33
N SER A 248 -13.96 -14.27 -2.83
CA SER A 248 -13.26 -13.95 -4.06
C SER A 248 -12.86 -15.20 -4.82
N THR A 249 -12.86 -15.10 -6.15
CA THR A 249 -12.34 -16.14 -7.04
C THR A 249 -11.35 -15.48 -7.99
N HIS A 250 -10.20 -16.13 -8.20
CA HIS A 250 -9.11 -15.61 -9.01
C HIS A 250 -8.76 -16.58 -10.13
N THR A 251 -8.51 -16.05 -11.32
CA THR A 251 -7.89 -16.75 -12.43
C THR A 251 -6.47 -16.23 -12.57
N PHE A 252 -5.53 -17.12 -12.84
CA PHE A 252 -4.12 -16.77 -12.93
C PHE A 252 -3.63 -16.87 -14.39
N VAL A 253 -2.66 -16.04 -14.73
CA VAL A 253 -1.89 -16.19 -15.96
C VAL A 253 -1.18 -17.54 -15.90
N PRO A 254 -1.33 -18.42 -16.92
CA PRO A 254 -0.80 -19.78 -16.90
C PRO A 254 0.69 -19.84 -16.54
N GLY A 255 1.04 -20.74 -15.61
CA GLY A 255 2.41 -20.90 -15.12
C GLY A 255 2.91 -19.79 -14.22
N THR A 256 2.02 -18.96 -13.66
CA THR A 256 2.37 -17.88 -12.72
C THR A 256 1.38 -17.81 -11.57
N ARG A 257 1.67 -16.97 -10.57
CA ARG A 257 0.72 -16.52 -9.53
C ARG A 257 0.20 -15.10 -9.78
N ILE A 258 0.36 -14.60 -10.99
CA ILE A 258 -0.18 -13.31 -11.41
C ILE A 258 -1.67 -13.47 -11.71
N VAL A 259 -2.49 -12.66 -11.09
CA VAL A 259 -3.92 -12.64 -11.31
C VAL A 259 -4.23 -12.06 -12.69
N GLU A 260 -4.90 -12.86 -13.52
CA GLU A 260 -5.44 -12.45 -14.82
C GLU A 260 -6.79 -11.75 -14.67
N SER A 261 -7.64 -12.30 -13.80
CA SER A 261 -8.95 -11.72 -13.48
C SER A 261 -9.44 -12.20 -12.12
N SER A 262 -10.37 -11.46 -11.53
CA SER A 262 -11.02 -11.87 -10.28
C SER A 262 -12.52 -11.54 -10.31
N VAL A 263 -13.27 -12.25 -9.47
CA VAL A 263 -14.63 -11.88 -9.08
C VAL A 263 -14.64 -11.74 -7.57
N LEU A 264 -15.01 -10.55 -7.09
CA LEU A 264 -15.25 -10.28 -5.67
C LEU A 264 -16.76 -10.38 -5.43
N SER A 265 -17.18 -11.21 -4.48
CA SER A 265 -18.58 -11.50 -4.23
C SER A 265 -19.00 -11.04 -2.85
N PHE A 266 -20.12 -10.35 -2.76
CA PHE A 266 -20.74 -9.84 -1.54
C PHE A 266 -22.16 -10.39 -1.42
N PRO A 267 -22.34 -11.66 -1.03
CA PRO A 267 -23.64 -12.36 -1.08
C PRO A 267 -24.67 -11.79 -0.11
N HIS A 268 -24.23 -11.01 0.88
CA HIS A 268 -25.08 -10.42 1.93
C HIS A 268 -25.09 -8.90 1.90
N ALA A 269 -24.76 -8.30 0.76
CA ALA A 269 -24.78 -6.84 0.61
C ALA A 269 -26.21 -6.29 0.80
N PRO A 270 -26.37 -5.10 1.38
CA PRO A 270 -27.65 -4.40 1.42
C PRO A 270 -28.23 -4.23 0.01
N GLY A 271 -29.50 -4.56 -0.17
CA GLY A 271 -30.15 -4.51 -1.48
C GLY A 271 -30.10 -5.81 -2.27
N GLY A 272 -29.29 -6.78 -1.89
CA GLY A 272 -29.12 -8.08 -2.55
C GLY A 272 -27.66 -8.43 -2.84
N PRO A 273 -27.40 -9.65 -3.33
CA PRO A 273 -26.04 -10.07 -3.70
C PRO A 273 -25.42 -9.13 -4.74
N LEU A 274 -24.18 -8.72 -4.48
CA LEU A 274 -23.38 -7.89 -5.38
C LEU A 274 -22.13 -8.67 -5.79
N GLU A 275 -21.78 -8.61 -7.06
CA GLU A 275 -20.50 -9.10 -7.58
C GLU A 275 -19.75 -7.96 -8.27
N VAL A 276 -18.43 -8.01 -8.19
CA VAL A 276 -17.52 -7.07 -8.87
C VAL A 276 -16.51 -7.87 -9.66
N ALA A 277 -16.57 -7.76 -10.98
CA ALA A 277 -15.55 -8.27 -11.87
C ALA A 277 -14.33 -7.34 -11.83
N VAL A 278 -13.15 -7.92 -11.71
CA VAL A 278 -11.86 -7.22 -11.61
C VAL A 278 -10.99 -7.59 -12.80
N THR A 279 -10.57 -6.59 -13.56
CA THR A 279 -9.65 -6.73 -14.67
C THR A 279 -8.39 -5.91 -14.39
N PRO A 280 -7.24 -6.53 -14.04
CA PRO A 280 -5.97 -5.83 -13.92
C PRO A 280 -5.56 -5.23 -15.28
N LEU A 281 -5.06 -3.99 -15.25
CA LEU A 281 -4.61 -3.24 -16.42
C LEU A 281 -3.09 -3.15 -16.49
N ILE A 282 -2.45 -2.84 -15.35
CA ILE A 282 -0.99 -2.76 -15.22
C ILE A 282 -0.59 -3.25 -13.84
N ASN A 283 0.34 -4.20 -13.80
CA ASN A 283 0.86 -4.77 -12.56
C ASN A 283 2.19 -4.10 -12.16
N SER A 284 2.37 -3.87 -10.87
CA SER A 284 3.62 -3.43 -10.28
C SER A 284 3.95 -4.29 -9.06
N HIS A 285 5.18 -4.80 -8.98
CA HIS A 285 5.65 -5.57 -7.84
C HIS A 285 6.25 -4.60 -6.81
N ILE A 286 5.43 -4.18 -5.87
CA ILE A 286 5.81 -3.18 -4.86
C ILE A 286 6.98 -3.64 -3.98
N GLY A 287 7.23 -4.94 -3.87
CA GLY A 287 8.35 -5.48 -3.09
C GLY A 287 9.74 -5.15 -3.64
N ILE A 288 9.85 -4.69 -4.88
CA ILE A 288 11.13 -4.49 -5.56
C ILE A 288 11.55 -3.01 -5.50
N GLY A 289 12.67 -2.73 -4.86
CA GLY A 289 13.27 -1.40 -4.78
C GLY A 289 12.71 -0.50 -3.69
N THR A 290 11.56 -0.82 -3.11
CA THR A 290 10.77 0.07 -2.25
C THR A 290 10.96 -0.15 -0.75
N GLY A 291 11.59 -1.28 -0.36
CA GLY A 291 11.82 -1.61 1.04
C GLY A 291 10.86 -2.62 1.65
N TYR A 292 9.89 -3.16 0.90
CA TYR A 292 8.97 -4.20 1.37
C TYR A 292 9.59 -5.59 1.56
N GLY A 293 10.94 -5.69 1.48
CA GLY A 293 11.67 -6.83 2.00
C GLY A 293 12.22 -7.80 0.96
N LEU A 294 12.06 -7.56 -0.34
CA LEU A 294 12.63 -8.40 -1.40
C LEU A 294 14.07 -8.02 -1.74
N ASP A 295 14.49 -6.77 -1.49
CA ASP A 295 15.88 -6.36 -1.65
C ASP A 295 16.71 -6.76 -0.42
N ALA A 296 17.90 -7.30 -0.66
CA ALA A 296 18.79 -7.72 0.42
C ALA A 296 19.37 -6.53 1.20
N ASP A 297 19.59 -5.41 0.50
CA ASP A 297 20.27 -4.20 0.96
C ASP A 297 19.35 -3.04 1.31
N TRP A 298 18.06 -3.15 1.01
CA TRP A 298 17.07 -2.10 1.26
C TRP A 298 15.78 -2.64 1.89
N LYS A 299 15.52 -2.25 3.12
CA LYS A 299 14.31 -2.63 3.87
C LYS A 299 13.77 -1.42 4.62
N HIS A 300 12.46 -1.39 4.81
CA HIS A 300 11.81 -0.36 5.61
C HIS A 300 12.43 -0.23 7.00
N GLY A 301 12.83 1.00 7.37
CA GLY A 301 13.44 1.28 8.67
C GLY A 301 14.88 0.83 8.82
N ALA A 302 15.51 0.21 7.81
CA ALA A 302 16.93 -0.12 7.85
C ALA A 302 17.78 1.16 7.74
N TYR A 303 18.74 1.32 8.66
CA TYR A 303 19.65 2.46 8.64
C TYR A 303 20.66 2.32 7.49
N GLN A 304 20.67 3.29 6.60
CA GLN A 304 21.54 3.35 5.42
C GLN A 304 22.65 4.41 5.55
N GLY A 305 22.52 5.31 6.53
CA GLY A 305 23.39 6.45 6.74
C GLY A 305 22.61 7.70 7.14
N PRO A 306 23.28 8.84 7.42
CA PRO A 306 22.62 10.09 7.80
C PRO A 306 21.59 10.56 6.77
N LEU A 307 21.93 10.44 5.49
CA LEU A 307 21.04 10.61 4.33
C LEU A 307 21.61 9.82 3.16
N VAL A 308 20.80 8.96 2.58
CA VAL A 308 21.11 8.21 1.36
C VAL A 308 19.95 8.34 0.38
N VAL A 309 20.24 8.62 -0.88
CA VAL A 309 19.27 8.65 -1.98
C VAL A 309 19.82 7.75 -3.09
N GLN A 310 18.96 6.90 -3.64
CA GLN A 310 19.32 5.94 -4.68
C GLN A 310 18.22 5.83 -5.72
N GLY A 311 18.59 5.50 -6.95
CA GLY A 311 17.67 5.09 -8.00
C GLY A 311 17.93 3.65 -8.45
N LEU A 312 16.88 3.02 -8.92
CA LEU A 312 16.87 1.67 -9.50
C LEU A 312 15.96 1.69 -10.73
N SER A 313 16.44 1.13 -11.84
CA SER A 313 15.62 0.89 -13.03
C SER A 313 15.79 -0.56 -13.47
N LEU A 314 14.67 -1.25 -13.67
CA LEU A 314 14.58 -2.64 -14.09
C LEU A 314 13.61 -2.75 -15.25
N ASP A 315 13.82 -3.75 -16.09
CA ASP A 315 12.88 -4.16 -17.14
C ASP A 315 12.13 -5.41 -16.67
N THR A 316 10.80 -5.36 -16.60
CA THR A 316 9.99 -6.44 -16.05
C THR A 316 10.00 -7.72 -16.88
N GLU A 317 10.40 -7.65 -18.15
CA GLU A 317 10.57 -8.82 -19.03
C GLU A 317 11.98 -9.38 -18.94
N ALA A 318 13.00 -8.50 -19.01
CA ALA A 318 14.40 -8.91 -18.95
C ALA A 318 14.81 -9.40 -17.55
N ASP A 319 14.26 -8.80 -16.49
CA ASP A 319 14.54 -9.12 -15.09
C ASP A 319 13.42 -9.96 -14.44
N GLN A 320 12.63 -10.69 -15.22
CA GLN A 320 11.40 -11.37 -14.79
C GLN A 320 11.57 -12.22 -13.52
N GLU A 321 12.70 -12.87 -13.34
CA GLU A 321 13.00 -13.72 -12.17
C GLU A 321 12.99 -12.96 -10.83
N ARG A 322 13.14 -11.63 -10.86
CA ARG A 322 13.10 -10.76 -9.68
C ARG A 322 11.70 -10.37 -9.27
N PHE A 323 10.73 -10.46 -10.20
CA PHE A 323 9.39 -9.94 -10.00
C PHE A 323 8.45 -11.03 -9.44
N PHE A 324 8.34 -11.08 -8.11
CA PHE A 324 7.45 -11.97 -7.38
C PHE A 324 6.91 -11.29 -6.11
N GLY A 325 6.04 -11.97 -5.38
CA GLY A 325 5.51 -11.50 -4.10
C GLY A 325 4.24 -10.67 -4.25
N ILE A 326 4.20 -9.53 -3.57
CA ILE A 326 3.04 -8.66 -3.55
C ILE A 326 2.95 -7.83 -4.84
N VAL A 327 1.78 -7.81 -5.44
CA VAL A 327 1.48 -7.09 -6.67
C VAL A 327 0.42 -6.03 -6.39
N ASP A 328 0.75 -4.80 -6.72
CA ASP A 328 -0.21 -3.70 -6.84
C ASP A 328 -0.61 -3.59 -8.32
N ALA A 329 -1.88 -3.73 -8.62
CA ALA A 329 -2.39 -3.56 -9.96
C ALA A 329 -3.35 -2.38 -10.05
N VAL A 330 -3.21 -1.55 -11.07
CA VAL A 330 -4.33 -0.72 -11.53
C VAL A 330 -5.38 -1.67 -12.09
N ALA A 331 -6.61 -1.56 -11.64
CA ALA A 331 -7.68 -2.42 -12.12
C ALA A 331 -8.94 -1.64 -12.50
N ARG A 332 -9.63 -2.18 -13.50
CA ARG A 332 -11.00 -1.84 -13.84
C ARG A 332 -11.93 -2.76 -13.07
N PHE A 333 -12.92 -2.18 -12.41
CA PHE A 333 -13.95 -2.86 -11.65
C PHE A 333 -15.30 -2.65 -12.32
N GLU A 334 -16.08 -3.73 -12.44
CA GLU A 334 -17.43 -3.68 -13.00
C GLU A 334 -18.39 -4.44 -12.08
N THR A 335 -19.37 -3.72 -11.53
CA THR A 335 -20.36 -4.32 -10.66
C THR A 335 -21.40 -5.09 -11.44
N SER A 336 -22.06 -6.08 -10.81
CA SER A 336 -23.22 -6.77 -11.39
C SER A 336 -24.42 -5.84 -11.62
N GLU A 337 -24.40 -4.63 -11.08
CA GLU A 337 -25.39 -3.57 -11.28
C GLU A 337 -25.05 -2.67 -12.49
N GLY A 338 -23.84 -2.81 -13.05
CA GLY A 338 -23.40 -2.11 -14.26
C GLY A 338 -22.53 -0.88 -13.99
N ASP A 339 -22.19 -0.59 -12.72
CA ASP A 339 -21.26 0.50 -12.40
C ASP A 339 -19.84 0.12 -12.78
N VAL A 340 -19.11 1.07 -13.34
CA VAL A 340 -17.69 0.92 -13.71
C VAL A 340 -16.84 1.85 -12.86
N GLY A 341 -15.83 1.30 -12.22
CA GLY A 341 -14.87 2.02 -11.41
C GLY A 341 -13.43 1.64 -11.72
N TYR A 342 -12.49 2.39 -11.13
CA TYR A 342 -11.06 2.12 -11.23
C TYR A 342 -10.43 2.26 -9.86
N GLY A 343 -9.30 1.59 -9.64
CA GLY A 343 -8.60 1.67 -8.37
C GLY A 343 -7.45 0.68 -8.29
N LEU A 344 -7.07 0.37 -7.06
CA LEU A 344 -6.03 -0.59 -6.75
C LEU A 344 -6.62 -1.99 -6.59
N HIS A 345 -5.98 -2.99 -7.16
CA HIS A 345 -6.12 -4.39 -6.79
C HIS A 345 -4.76 -4.90 -6.33
N GLU A 346 -4.54 -4.87 -5.02
CA GLU A 346 -3.33 -5.41 -4.40
C GLU A 346 -3.58 -6.87 -4.02
N TYR A 347 -2.68 -7.76 -4.43
CA TYR A 347 -2.79 -9.19 -4.13
C TYR A 347 -1.44 -9.85 -3.92
N MET A 348 -1.47 -10.92 -3.15
CA MET A 348 -0.32 -11.78 -2.95
C MET A 348 -0.79 -13.20 -2.65
N PHE A 349 -0.17 -14.18 -3.32
CA PHE A 349 -0.34 -15.60 -3.03
C PHE A 349 1.05 -16.17 -2.73
N LEU A 350 1.35 -16.42 -1.46
CA LEU A 350 2.63 -16.97 -1.01
C LEU A 350 2.41 -18.22 -0.16
N GLY A 351 3.27 -19.23 -0.35
CA GLY A 351 3.15 -20.48 0.35
C GLY A 351 2.02 -21.36 -0.17
N PRO A 352 1.73 -22.45 0.53
CA PRO A 352 0.60 -23.33 0.23
C PRO A 352 -0.72 -22.58 0.35
N TYR A 353 -1.64 -22.86 -0.58
CA TYR A 353 -3.01 -22.36 -0.53
C TYR A 353 -3.93 -23.35 -1.26
N SER A 354 -4.72 -24.09 -0.52
CA SER A 354 -5.45 -25.26 -0.99
C SER A 354 -6.45 -24.98 -2.09
N ARG A 355 -7.14 -23.82 -2.03
CA ARG A 355 -8.18 -23.41 -3.00
C ARG A 355 -7.70 -23.40 -4.44
N TYR A 356 -6.42 -23.08 -4.68
CA TYR A 356 -5.82 -23.03 -6.03
C TYR A 356 -4.76 -24.12 -6.25
N GLY A 357 -4.66 -25.11 -5.34
CA GLY A 357 -3.73 -26.22 -5.47
C GLY A 357 -2.25 -25.85 -5.27
N PHE A 358 -1.97 -24.69 -4.69
CA PHE A 358 -0.60 -24.31 -4.33
C PHE A 358 -0.13 -25.16 -3.14
N THR A 359 1.00 -25.87 -3.30
CA THR A 359 1.50 -26.85 -2.31
C THR A 359 2.82 -26.44 -1.69
N SER A 360 3.53 -25.47 -2.26
CA SER A 360 4.82 -24.97 -1.78
C SER A 360 4.87 -23.44 -1.77
N PHE A 361 6.04 -22.87 -1.46
CA PHE A 361 6.19 -21.42 -1.35
C PHE A 361 5.95 -20.69 -2.68
N MET A 362 6.40 -21.26 -3.80
CA MET A 362 6.38 -20.61 -5.11
C MET A 362 5.97 -21.52 -6.28
N ASP A 363 5.41 -22.71 -6.02
CA ASP A 363 4.87 -23.52 -7.12
C ASP A 363 3.72 -22.80 -7.83
N VAL A 364 3.50 -23.18 -9.06
CA VAL A 364 2.45 -22.64 -9.93
C VAL A 364 1.55 -23.80 -10.38
N PRO A 365 0.26 -23.57 -10.58
CA PRO A 365 -0.68 -24.62 -10.97
C PRO A 365 -0.43 -25.10 -12.41
#